data_4d57fdb51370f4fda1897d2367d9b9af
#
_entry.id   4d57fdb51370f4fda1897d2367d9b9af
#
_cell.length_a   1.000
_cell.length_b   1.000
_cell.length_c   1.000
_cell.angle_alpha   90.00
_cell.angle_beta   90.00
_cell.angle_gamma   90.00
#
_symmetry.space_group_name_H-M   'P 1'
#
loop_
_entity.id
_entity.type
_entity.pdbx_description
1 polymer ?
#
loop_
_entity_poly.entity_id
_entity_poly.type
_entity_poly.pdbx_seq_one_letter_code
_entity_poly.pdbx_strand_id
1 'polypeptide(L)'
;MDAHQANGSFSRVDQSAGDEFATSLTSHIDQLESGVRIVRPTDGNYTLASSNSPLPVTVENNLDVTVTVTVQVVSANGLPGFSARQIARERIPPNTKVTLHIPTHVERTGRFEVQAELLTPSGELIGPSVPLTVHSNALGLVGVVITVVAGGILALALVVRFVRRFRGRNRPGPAGPPVTGVRPQSVSV
;
A
#
# COMPACT_ATOMS: atom_id res chain seq x y z
N MET A 1 -61.74 -29.21 -39.81
CA MET A 1 -61.50 -27.83 -39.41
C MET A 1 -61.53 -27.82 -37.90
N ASP A 2 -60.58 -27.61 -37.20
CA ASP A 2 -59.46 -26.86 -36.84
C ASP A 2 -58.78 -27.36 -35.58
N ALA A 3 -58.28 -28.59 -35.54
CA ALA A 3 -57.47 -29.07 -34.39
C ALA A 3 -55.97 -28.62 -34.49
N HIS A 4 -55.57 -28.10 -35.63
CA HIS A 4 -54.15 -27.74 -35.90
C HIS A 4 -53.79 -26.31 -35.51
N GLN A 5 -54.76 -25.39 -35.32
CA GLN A 5 -54.49 -24.00 -34.91
C GLN A 5 -54.41 -23.83 -33.39
N ALA A 6 -55.09 -24.69 -32.63
CA ALA A 6 -55.02 -24.61 -31.17
C ALA A 6 -53.67 -25.00 -30.56
N ASN A 7 -52.96 -25.93 -31.20
CA ASN A 7 -51.65 -26.41 -30.67
C ASN A 7 -50.50 -25.40 -30.85
N GLY A 8 -50.58 -24.54 -31.86
CA GLY A 8 -49.57 -23.52 -32.11
C GLY A 8 -49.66 -22.29 -31.18
N SER A 9 -50.85 -22.00 -30.65
CA SER A 9 -51.05 -20.88 -29.74
C SER A 9 -50.62 -21.20 -28.31
N PHE A 10 -50.86 -22.43 -27.84
CA PHE A 10 -50.38 -22.88 -26.52
C PHE A 10 -48.85 -22.94 -26.45
N SER A 11 -48.17 -23.44 -27.48
CA SER A 11 -46.71 -23.48 -27.51
C SER A 11 -46.04 -22.09 -27.52
N ARG A 12 -46.68 -21.10 -28.12
CA ARG A 12 -46.16 -19.72 -28.11
C ARG A 12 -46.38 -19.00 -26.78
N VAL A 13 -47.51 -19.24 -26.14
CA VAL A 13 -47.79 -18.68 -24.80
C VAL A 13 -46.86 -19.28 -23.75
N ASP A 14 -46.57 -20.58 -23.82
CA ASP A 14 -45.65 -21.24 -22.91
C ASP A 14 -44.22 -20.79 -23.11
N GLN A 15 -43.81 -20.55 -24.37
CA GLN A 15 -42.49 -20.00 -24.70
C GLN A 15 -42.32 -18.56 -24.22
N SER A 16 -43.33 -17.69 -24.46
CA SER A 16 -43.25 -16.30 -24.00
C SER A 16 -43.24 -16.18 -22.48
N ALA A 17 -44.00 -17.00 -21.76
CA ALA A 17 -43.98 -17.07 -20.29
C ALA A 17 -42.60 -17.57 -19.76
N GLY A 18 -42.00 -18.53 -20.47
CA GLY A 18 -40.64 -19.02 -20.15
C GLY A 18 -39.59 -17.96 -20.36
N ASP A 19 -39.67 -17.20 -21.47
CA ASP A 19 -38.72 -16.13 -21.79
C ASP A 19 -38.86 -14.94 -20.80
N GLU A 20 -40.08 -14.57 -20.43
CA GLU A 20 -40.32 -13.55 -19.39
C GLU A 20 -39.77 -13.98 -18.03
N PHE A 21 -39.96 -15.23 -17.63
CA PHE A 21 -39.43 -15.77 -16.39
C PHE A 21 -37.90 -15.80 -16.42
N ALA A 22 -37.29 -16.27 -17.50
CA ALA A 22 -35.84 -16.28 -17.66
C ALA A 22 -35.26 -14.86 -17.60
N THR A 23 -35.88 -13.89 -18.27
CA THR A 23 -35.48 -12.48 -18.24
C THR A 23 -35.61 -11.90 -16.83
N SER A 24 -36.71 -12.17 -16.14
CA SER A 24 -36.92 -11.73 -14.76
C SER A 24 -35.88 -12.33 -13.79
N LEU A 25 -35.56 -13.61 -13.97
CA LEU A 25 -34.55 -14.29 -13.16
C LEU A 25 -33.16 -13.71 -13.40
N THR A 26 -32.78 -13.49 -14.66
CA THR A 26 -31.50 -12.88 -15.02
C THR A 26 -31.38 -11.48 -14.43
N SER A 27 -32.42 -10.64 -14.57
CA SER A 27 -32.40 -9.29 -14.00
C SER A 27 -32.29 -9.28 -12.47
N HIS A 28 -32.87 -10.28 -11.81
CA HIS A 28 -32.78 -10.42 -10.36
C HIS A 28 -31.36 -10.86 -9.91
N ILE A 29 -30.74 -11.74 -10.68
CA ILE A 29 -29.33 -12.15 -10.46
C ILE A 29 -28.41 -10.94 -10.64
N ASP A 30 -28.55 -10.19 -11.74
CA ASP A 30 -27.77 -8.99 -12.01
C ASP A 30 -27.93 -7.93 -10.89
N GLN A 31 -29.12 -7.79 -10.34
CA GLN A 31 -29.41 -6.90 -9.22
C GLN A 31 -28.71 -7.37 -7.94
N LEU A 32 -28.68 -8.66 -7.66
CA LEU A 32 -27.96 -9.23 -6.52
C LEU A 32 -26.45 -9.07 -6.68
N GLU A 33 -25.91 -9.33 -7.85
CA GLU A 33 -24.47 -9.16 -8.13
C GLU A 33 -24.04 -7.70 -8.05
N SER A 34 -24.84 -6.75 -8.53
CA SER A 34 -24.56 -5.32 -8.44
C SER A 34 -24.73 -4.74 -7.04
N GLY A 35 -25.45 -5.46 -6.16
CA GLY A 35 -25.68 -5.07 -4.77
C GLY A 35 -24.41 -5.10 -3.90
N VAL A 36 -23.39 -5.87 -4.31
CA VAL A 36 -22.10 -5.94 -3.61
C VAL A 36 -20.99 -5.50 -4.54
N ARG A 37 -20.23 -4.50 -4.11
CA ARG A 37 -19.22 -3.90 -4.99
C ARG A 37 -18.00 -3.37 -4.23
N ILE A 38 -16.89 -3.25 -4.93
CA ILE A 38 -15.74 -2.49 -4.46
C ILE A 38 -15.96 -1.01 -4.75
N VAL A 39 -15.84 -0.18 -3.71
CA VAL A 39 -15.94 1.28 -3.84
C VAL A 39 -14.60 1.80 -4.36
N ARG A 40 -14.62 2.40 -5.55
CA ARG A 40 -13.43 3.04 -6.11
C ARG A 40 -13.10 4.32 -5.33
N PRO A 41 -11.86 4.54 -4.91
CA PRO A 41 -11.46 5.83 -4.37
C PRO A 41 -11.58 6.92 -5.45
N THR A 42 -11.85 8.15 -5.03
CA THR A 42 -12.11 9.29 -5.93
C THR A 42 -10.99 9.47 -6.96
N ASP A 43 -9.74 9.29 -6.54
CA ASP A 43 -8.57 9.50 -7.40
C ASP A 43 -8.07 8.21 -8.07
N GLY A 44 -8.61 7.05 -7.69
CA GLY A 44 -8.15 5.74 -8.17
C GLY A 44 -6.70 5.40 -7.78
N ASN A 45 -6.07 6.24 -6.95
CA ASN A 45 -4.66 6.17 -6.59
C ASN A 45 -4.48 5.83 -5.12
N TYR A 46 -3.53 4.97 -4.82
CA TYR A 46 -3.07 4.68 -3.47
C TYR A 46 -1.56 4.90 -3.37
N THR A 47 -1.10 5.47 -2.24
CA THR A 47 0.33 5.60 -1.95
C THR A 47 0.70 4.69 -0.79
N LEU A 48 1.61 3.76 -1.04
CA LEU A 48 2.18 2.90 -0.02
C LEU A 48 3.44 3.56 0.56
N ALA A 49 3.42 3.80 1.86
CA ALA A 49 4.53 4.46 2.56
C ALA A 49 5.74 3.53 2.79
N SER A 50 5.54 2.21 2.72
CA SER A 50 6.58 1.19 2.91
C SER A 50 6.33 -0.02 2.03
N SER A 51 7.32 -0.90 1.93
CA SER A 51 7.24 -2.15 1.17
C SER A 51 6.17 -3.14 1.68
N ASN A 52 5.72 -2.99 2.92
CA ASN A 52 4.72 -3.87 3.54
C ASN A 52 3.46 -3.10 4.02
N SER A 53 3.16 -1.96 3.42
CA SER A 53 1.97 -1.20 3.77
C SER A 53 0.70 -1.92 3.30
N PRO A 54 -0.32 -2.07 4.16
CA PRO A 54 -1.58 -2.65 3.73
C PRO A 54 -2.31 -1.71 2.76
N LEU A 55 -2.95 -2.28 1.75
CA LEU A 55 -3.80 -1.57 0.80
C LEU A 55 -5.23 -1.55 1.31
N PRO A 56 -5.83 -0.37 1.59
CA PRO A 56 -7.22 -0.28 1.99
C PRO A 56 -8.14 -0.47 0.78
N VAL A 57 -9.03 -1.46 0.84
CA VAL A 57 -10.08 -1.69 -0.17
C VAL A 57 -11.43 -1.66 0.53
N THR A 58 -12.32 -0.80 0.07
CA THR A 58 -13.65 -0.66 0.65
C THR A 58 -14.64 -1.47 -0.16
N VAL A 59 -15.35 -2.38 0.51
CA VAL A 59 -16.46 -3.16 -0.04
C VAL A 59 -17.76 -2.59 0.49
N GLU A 60 -18.72 -2.36 -0.38
CA GLU A 60 -20.07 -1.92 -0.06
C GLU A 60 -21.05 -3.05 -0.34
N ASN A 61 -21.88 -3.34 0.63
CA ASN A 61 -23.01 -4.26 0.51
C ASN A 61 -24.33 -3.45 0.63
N ASN A 62 -25.04 -3.33 -0.48
CA ASN A 62 -26.34 -2.64 -0.56
C ASN A 62 -27.53 -3.63 -0.46
N LEU A 63 -27.26 -4.89 -0.15
CA LEU A 63 -28.30 -5.90 0.05
C LEU A 63 -28.76 -5.89 1.52
N ASP A 64 -29.97 -6.36 1.75
CA ASP A 64 -30.56 -6.51 3.09
C ASP A 64 -30.06 -7.76 3.83
N VAL A 65 -29.09 -8.45 3.28
CA VAL A 65 -28.50 -9.68 3.84
C VAL A 65 -27.01 -9.55 4.01
N THR A 66 -26.47 -10.25 5.01
CA THR A 66 -25.02 -10.39 5.17
C THR A 66 -24.46 -11.26 4.04
N VAL A 67 -23.44 -10.75 3.35
CA VAL A 67 -22.72 -11.49 2.32
C VAL A 67 -21.35 -11.92 2.80
N THR A 68 -20.88 -13.06 2.33
CA THR A 68 -19.51 -13.52 2.57
C THR A 68 -18.75 -13.46 1.26
N VAL A 69 -17.66 -12.70 1.25
CA VAL A 69 -16.87 -12.44 0.05
C VAL A 69 -15.41 -12.76 0.28
N THR A 70 -14.70 -12.93 -0.81
CA THR A 70 -13.24 -12.98 -0.86
C THR A 70 -12.76 -11.77 -1.66
N VAL A 71 -11.81 -11.02 -1.12
CA VAL A 71 -11.20 -9.87 -1.79
C VAL A 71 -9.77 -10.20 -2.14
N GLN A 72 -9.42 -10.03 -3.41
CA GLN A 72 -8.05 -10.18 -3.89
C GLN A 72 -7.62 -8.96 -4.71
N VAL A 73 -6.31 -8.71 -4.73
CA VAL A 73 -5.69 -7.68 -5.55
C VAL A 73 -4.60 -8.35 -6.38
N VAL A 74 -4.72 -8.23 -7.68
CA VAL A 74 -3.79 -8.82 -8.64
C VAL A 74 -3.10 -7.73 -9.47
N SER A 75 -1.86 -7.99 -9.89
CA SER A 75 -1.18 -7.08 -10.81
C SER A 75 -1.84 -7.14 -12.19
N ALA A 76 -2.28 -6.01 -12.74
CA ALA A 76 -2.97 -5.95 -14.03
C ALA A 76 -2.10 -6.45 -15.19
N ASN A 77 -0.79 -6.23 -15.13
CA ASN A 77 0.15 -6.54 -16.20
C ASN A 77 1.10 -7.70 -15.87
N GLY A 78 0.86 -8.43 -14.77
CA GLY A 78 1.75 -9.50 -14.32
C GLY A 78 3.18 -9.04 -14.01
N LEU A 79 3.39 -7.72 -13.81
CA LEU A 79 4.71 -7.16 -13.55
C LEU A 79 5.23 -7.64 -12.20
N PRO A 80 6.49 -8.11 -12.13
CA PRO A 80 7.09 -8.55 -10.89
C PRO A 80 7.32 -7.37 -9.93
N GLY A 81 7.29 -7.66 -8.63
CA GLY A 81 7.60 -6.68 -7.58
C GLY A 81 6.39 -6.10 -6.85
N PHE A 82 5.18 -6.57 -7.15
CA PHE A 82 3.98 -6.35 -6.35
C PHE A 82 3.31 -7.68 -6.05
N SER A 83 3.00 -7.91 -4.80
CA SER A 83 2.17 -9.04 -4.37
C SER A 83 1.19 -8.61 -3.28
N ALA A 84 0.04 -9.22 -3.25
CA ALA A 84 -0.99 -8.98 -2.26
C ALA A 84 -1.54 -10.31 -1.74
N ARG A 85 -1.83 -10.34 -0.45
CA ARG A 85 -2.45 -11.51 0.16
C ARG A 85 -3.97 -11.39 0.04
N GLN A 86 -4.61 -12.41 -0.48
CA GLN A 86 -6.06 -12.51 -0.52
C GLN A 86 -6.67 -12.51 0.89
N ILE A 87 -7.76 -11.76 1.09
CA ILE A 87 -8.60 -11.84 2.27
C ILE A 87 -9.79 -12.73 1.93
N ALA A 88 -9.83 -13.91 2.52
CA ALA A 88 -10.84 -14.91 2.25
C ALA A 88 -11.97 -14.88 3.30
N ARG A 89 -13.20 -15.06 2.82
CA ARG A 89 -14.41 -15.26 3.66
C ARG A 89 -14.70 -14.11 4.63
N GLU A 90 -14.54 -12.88 4.15
CA GLU A 90 -14.95 -11.71 4.92
C GLU A 90 -16.47 -11.55 4.90
N ARG A 91 -17.06 -11.23 6.05
CA ARG A 91 -18.50 -11.01 6.19
C ARG A 91 -18.80 -9.52 6.13
N ILE A 92 -19.58 -9.13 5.15
CA ILE A 92 -20.05 -7.76 4.98
C ILE A 92 -21.51 -7.67 5.41
N PRO A 93 -21.82 -6.96 6.51
CA PRO A 93 -23.21 -6.81 6.97
C PRO A 93 -24.11 -6.12 5.94
N PRO A 94 -25.44 -6.25 6.07
CA PRO A 94 -26.37 -5.61 5.16
C PRO A 94 -26.26 -4.09 5.22
N ASN A 95 -26.45 -3.42 4.09
CA ASN A 95 -26.47 -1.96 3.95
C ASN A 95 -25.25 -1.25 4.58
N THR A 96 -24.06 -1.87 4.44
CA THR A 96 -22.83 -1.41 5.12
C THR A 96 -21.65 -1.33 4.16
N LYS A 97 -20.73 -0.39 4.49
CA LYS A 97 -19.40 -0.28 3.86
C LYS A 97 -18.34 -0.75 4.85
N VAL A 98 -17.50 -1.67 4.41
CA VAL A 98 -16.40 -2.20 5.22
C VAL A 98 -15.07 -1.94 4.49
N THR A 99 -14.12 -1.32 5.15
CA THR A 99 -12.76 -1.14 4.61
C THR A 99 -11.87 -2.27 5.10
N LEU A 100 -11.38 -3.06 4.17
CA LEU A 100 -10.45 -4.16 4.39
C LEU A 100 -9.02 -3.72 4.12
N HIS A 101 -8.10 -4.11 4.96
CA HIS A 101 -6.68 -3.81 4.83
C HIS A 101 -5.96 -5.02 4.27
N ILE A 102 -5.73 -5.03 2.95
CA ILE A 102 -5.12 -6.14 2.24
C ILE A 102 -3.60 -6.07 2.43
N PRO A 103 -2.97 -7.06 3.08
CA PRO A 103 -1.53 -7.09 3.21
C PRO A 103 -0.87 -7.15 1.84
N THR A 104 -0.02 -6.17 1.54
CA THR A 104 0.73 -6.09 0.29
C THR A 104 2.22 -6.11 0.55
N HIS A 105 2.97 -6.61 -0.42
CA HIS A 105 4.42 -6.54 -0.44
C HIS A 105 4.91 -6.00 -1.77
N VAL A 106 5.78 -4.98 -1.70
CA VAL A 106 6.32 -4.28 -2.86
C VAL A 106 7.85 -4.29 -2.79
N GLU A 107 8.51 -4.82 -3.80
CA GLU A 107 9.97 -4.99 -3.84
C GLU A 107 10.71 -3.75 -4.35
N ARG A 108 10.02 -2.83 -5.01
CA ARG A 108 10.63 -1.64 -5.63
C ARG A 108 9.71 -0.43 -5.57
N THR A 109 10.31 0.76 -5.62
CA THR A 109 9.56 2.00 -5.82
C THR A 109 9.03 2.09 -7.25
N GLY A 110 7.86 2.72 -7.39
CA GLY A 110 7.26 2.96 -8.70
C GLY A 110 5.73 2.94 -8.66
N ARG A 111 5.17 2.94 -9.86
CA ARG A 111 3.74 2.81 -10.10
C ARG A 111 3.43 1.38 -10.50
N PHE A 112 2.39 0.82 -9.86
CA PHE A 112 1.84 -0.49 -10.18
C PHE A 112 0.38 -0.33 -10.53
N GLU A 113 -0.04 -0.90 -11.64
CA GLU A 113 -1.44 -1.04 -11.99
C GLU A 113 -1.93 -2.38 -11.48
N VAL A 114 -2.93 -2.34 -10.62
CA VAL A 114 -3.50 -3.50 -9.98
C VAL A 114 -5.00 -3.54 -10.21
N GLN A 115 -5.60 -4.70 -10.11
CA GLN A 115 -7.03 -4.91 -10.17
C GLN A 115 -7.49 -5.49 -8.84
N ALA A 116 -8.45 -4.82 -8.22
CA ALA A 116 -9.16 -5.35 -7.08
C ALA A 116 -10.37 -6.15 -7.56
N GLU A 117 -10.49 -7.35 -7.08
CA GLU A 117 -11.51 -8.31 -7.47
C GLU A 117 -12.28 -8.79 -6.25
N LEU A 118 -13.58 -8.92 -6.43
CA LEU A 118 -14.48 -9.47 -5.44
C LEU A 118 -14.94 -10.85 -5.91
N LEU A 119 -14.78 -11.85 -5.06
CA LEU A 119 -15.12 -13.24 -5.39
C LEU A 119 -16.08 -13.81 -4.38
N THR A 120 -16.86 -14.78 -4.83
CA THR A 120 -17.61 -15.66 -3.94
C THR A 120 -16.66 -16.53 -3.12
N PRO A 121 -17.11 -17.17 -2.02
CA PRO A 121 -16.31 -18.15 -1.30
C PRO A 121 -15.90 -19.37 -2.14
N SER A 122 -16.59 -19.65 -3.25
CA SER A 122 -16.26 -20.67 -4.25
C SER A 122 -15.24 -20.21 -5.29
N GLY A 123 -14.93 -18.91 -5.36
CA GLY A 123 -13.91 -18.36 -6.25
C GLY A 123 -14.45 -17.76 -7.55
N GLU A 124 -15.77 -17.58 -7.67
CA GLU A 124 -16.38 -16.90 -8.82
C GLU A 124 -16.32 -15.38 -8.64
N LEU A 125 -16.12 -14.66 -9.73
CA LEU A 125 -16.06 -13.19 -9.72
C LEU A 125 -17.44 -12.59 -9.49
N ILE A 126 -17.54 -11.65 -8.55
CA ILE A 126 -18.74 -10.86 -8.28
C ILE A 126 -18.55 -9.48 -8.88
N GLY A 127 -19.29 -9.18 -9.92
CA GLY A 127 -19.21 -7.90 -10.62
C GLY A 127 -17.87 -7.63 -11.32
N PRO A 128 -17.65 -6.41 -11.84
CA PRO A 128 -16.44 -6.06 -12.58
C PRO A 128 -15.24 -5.85 -11.64
N SER A 129 -14.05 -6.21 -12.12
CA SER A 129 -12.79 -5.84 -11.45
C SER A 129 -12.59 -4.33 -11.46
N VAL A 130 -12.02 -3.80 -10.38
CA VAL A 130 -11.78 -2.36 -10.20
C VAL A 130 -10.29 -2.06 -10.40
N PRO A 131 -9.92 -1.34 -11.48
CA PRO A 131 -8.54 -0.94 -11.69
C PRO A 131 -8.13 0.13 -10.68
N LEU A 132 -6.96 -0.05 -10.07
CA LEU A 132 -6.35 0.83 -9.09
C LEU A 132 -4.89 1.08 -9.46
N THR A 133 -4.42 2.28 -9.17
CA THR A 133 -3.00 2.62 -9.30
C THR A 133 -2.37 2.68 -7.91
N VAL A 134 -1.31 1.92 -7.71
CA VAL A 134 -0.56 1.89 -6.46
C VAL A 134 0.80 2.52 -6.68
N HIS A 135 1.08 3.59 -5.96
CA HIS A 135 2.39 4.24 -5.92
C HIS A 135 3.15 3.76 -4.70
N SER A 136 4.34 3.21 -4.90
CA SER A 136 5.20 2.76 -3.80
C SER A 136 6.42 3.66 -3.65
N ASN A 137 6.62 4.15 -2.42
CA ASN A 137 7.83 4.85 -1.96
C ASN A 137 8.68 3.94 -1.06
N ALA A 138 8.72 2.65 -1.37
CA ALA A 138 9.33 1.61 -0.53
C ALA A 138 10.77 1.90 -0.08
N LEU A 139 11.53 2.69 -0.86
CA LEU A 139 12.91 3.08 -0.53
C LEU A 139 13.03 4.41 0.22
N GLY A 140 11.94 5.14 0.45
CA GLY A 140 11.97 6.44 1.15
C GLY A 140 12.57 6.33 2.55
N LEU A 141 12.27 5.26 3.28
CA LEU A 141 12.82 5.02 4.62
C LEU A 141 14.32 4.75 4.60
N VAL A 142 14.81 4.02 3.59
CA VAL A 142 16.26 3.73 3.44
C VAL A 142 17.06 5.02 3.22
N GLY A 143 16.54 5.93 2.39
CA GLY A 143 17.16 7.25 2.18
C GLY A 143 17.25 8.07 3.47
N VAL A 144 16.19 8.10 4.26
CA VAL A 144 16.17 8.80 5.56
C VAL A 144 17.19 8.20 6.53
N VAL A 145 17.25 6.87 6.64
CA VAL A 145 18.20 6.19 7.53
C VAL A 145 19.65 6.49 7.11
N ILE A 146 19.97 6.42 5.83
CA ILE A 146 21.32 6.75 5.32
C ILE A 146 21.67 8.21 5.64
N THR A 147 20.75 9.14 5.44
CA THR A 147 20.96 10.57 5.73
C THR A 147 21.20 10.81 7.21
N VAL A 148 20.44 10.20 8.09
CA VAL A 148 20.61 10.33 9.56
C VAL A 148 21.94 9.75 10.01
N VAL A 149 22.32 8.57 9.50
CA VAL A 149 23.61 7.93 9.85
C VAL A 149 24.78 8.77 9.32
N ALA A 150 24.75 9.23 8.09
CA ALA A 150 25.79 10.07 7.50
C ALA A 150 25.90 11.42 8.24
N GLY A 151 24.78 12.06 8.57
CA GLY A 151 24.74 13.28 9.37
C GLY A 151 25.29 13.09 10.77
N GLY A 152 24.97 11.98 11.42
CA GLY A 152 25.49 11.60 12.75
C GLY A 152 27.02 11.41 12.75
N ILE A 153 27.54 10.71 11.74
CA ILE A 153 29.00 10.51 11.58
C ILE A 153 29.70 11.85 11.37
N LEU A 154 29.16 12.72 10.52
CA LEU A 154 29.72 14.05 10.25
C LEU A 154 29.72 14.93 11.51
N ALA A 155 28.62 14.95 12.25
CA ALA A 155 28.51 15.69 13.51
C ALA A 155 29.54 15.18 14.54
N LEU A 156 29.69 13.87 14.69
CA LEU A 156 30.70 13.27 15.57
C LEU A 156 32.13 13.65 15.16
N ALA A 157 32.43 13.60 13.86
CA ALA A 157 33.74 13.99 13.35
C ALA A 157 34.05 15.47 13.65
N LEU A 158 33.06 16.36 13.50
CA LEU A 158 33.19 17.79 13.84
C LEU A 158 33.43 17.98 15.34
N VAL A 159 32.68 17.30 16.19
CA VAL A 159 32.88 17.37 17.67
C VAL A 159 34.27 16.90 18.05
N VAL A 160 34.73 15.75 17.56
CA VAL A 160 36.07 15.22 17.81
C VAL A 160 37.14 16.20 17.31
N ARG A 161 36.97 16.79 16.14
CA ARG A 161 37.91 17.79 15.61
C ARG A 161 37.97 19.04 16.48
N PHE A 162 36.80 19.49 16.96
CA PHE A 162 36.70 20.68 17.82
C PHE A 162 37.38 20.43 19.19
N VAL A 163 37.10 19.31 19.84
CA VAL A 163 37.72 18.89 21.12
C VAL A 163 39.22 18.76 20.98
N ARG A 164 39.74 18.15 19.91
CA ARG A 164 41.17 18.04 19.64
C ARG A 164 41.82 19.41 19.46
N ARG A 165 41.15 20.36 18.81
CA ARG A 165 41.66 21.72 18.60
C ARG A 165 41.73 22.50 19.91
N PHE A 166 40.78 22.34 20.84
CA PHE A 166 40.82 22.99 22.16
C PHE A 166 41.83 22.36 23.12
N ARG A 167 41.98 21.02 23.11
CA ARG A 167 43.00 20.34 23.92
C ARG A 167 44.41 20.65 23.48
N GLY A 168 44.67 20.96 22.24
CA GLY A 168 45.99 21.34 21.74
C GLY A 168 46.44 22.73 22.18
N ARG A 169 45.55 23.61 22.61
CA ARG A 169 45.85 24.99 23.04
C ARG A 169 46.34 25.10 24.50
N ASN A 170 46.14 24.08 25.31
CA ASN A 170 46.53 24.09 26.72
C ASN A 170 47.80 23.30 27.01
N ARG A 171 48.76 23.17 26.04
CA ARG A 171 50.07 22.70 26.39
C ARG A 171 50.89 23.89 26.91
N PRO A 172 51.35 23.87 28.21
CA PRO A 172 52.31 24.85 28.69
C PRO A 172 53.56 24.78 27.82
N GLY A 173 54.04 25.96 27.35
CA GLY A 173 55.27 26.04 26.58
C GLY A 173 56.45 25.46 27.41
N PRO A 174 57.49 24.90 26.71
CA PRO A 174 58.66 24.41 27.40
C PRO A 174 59.32 25.58 28.17
N ALA A 175 59.62 25.32 29.45
CA ALA A 175 60.33 26.26 30.30
C ALA A 175 61.67 26.63 29.64
N GLY A 176 61.90 27.94 29.46
CA GLY A 176 63.13 28.45 28.87
C GLY A 176 64.38 28.05 29.69
N PRO A 177 65.53 27.96 29.04
CA PRO A 177 66.79 27.55 29.74
C PRO A 177 67.13 28.52 30.89
N PRO A 178 67.74 28.02 31.97
CA PRO A 178 68.16 28.86 33.11
C PRO A 178 69.20 29.87 32.70
N VAL A 179 68.96 31.16 32.98
CA VAL A 179 69.89 32.25 32.79
C VAL A 179 71.09 32.09 33.76
N THR A 180 72.24 31.68 33.21
CA THR A 180 73.47 31.57 33.93
C THR A 180 73.95 32.97 34.37
N GLY A 181 74.08 33.20 35.67
CA GLY A 181 74.41 34.47 36.27
C GLY A 181 75.78 35.01 35.81
N VAL A 182 75.78 36.27 35.45
CA VAL A 182 76.97 37.07 35.16
C VAL A 182 77.69 37.36 36.48
N ARG A 183 78.92 36.89 36.63
CA ARG A 183 79.84 37.26 37.75
C ARG A 183 80.21 38.73 37.60
N PRO A 184 80.18 39.52 38.70
CA PRO A 184 80.77 40.85 38.64
C PRO A 184 82.32 40.72 38.81
N GLN A 185 83.07 41.32 37.84
CA GLN A 185 84.51 41.52 37.94
C GLN A 185 84.79 42.65 38.94
N SER A 186 85.54 42.32 40.01
CA SER A 186 86.15 43.30 40.88
C SER A 186 87.35 44.01 40.16
N VAL A 187 87.27 45.34 40.05
CA VAL A 187 88.36 46.18 39.70
C VAL A 187 89.06 46.55 40.95
N SER A 188 90.38 46.23 41.10
CA SER A 188 91.31 46.78 42.08
C SER A 188 92.16 47.85 41.42
N VAL A 189 92.37 48.93 42.10
CA VAL A 189 93.27 50.07 41.85
C VAL A 189 94.65 49.61 41.83
#